data_b01fa617476c6c009b4b122f5527ba65
#
_entry.id   b01fa617476c6c009b4b122f5527ba65
#
_cell.length_a   1.000
_cell.length_b   1.000
_cell.length_c   1.000
_cell.angle_alpha   90.00
_cell.angle_beta   90.00
_cell.angle_gamma   90.00
#
_symmetry.space_group_name_H-M   'P 1'
#
loop_
_entity.id
_entity.type
_entity.pdbx_description
1 polymer ?
#
loop_
_entity_poly.entity_id
_entity_poly.type
_entity_poly.pdbx_seq_one_letter_code
_entity_poly.pdbx_strand_id
1 'polypeptide(L)'
;WEGMLAVPPLEGHQARPAAATRTLLGIADEARRLANDMARLAWHQGLRGLGMGGGLAAPFVNTPNVLKTPPSANRVLAHCMLSLASAKQVAKRGGAKVNDVMLAAIDMAMSRYLEERGSPPDAPLVADVPVALQDHGGTGNRITILQVPMGLPGSKPAERLQRIVNETQQMKREVRVLSGDSLMIYSILEHSLASTIESLRLGELP
;
A
#
# COMPACT_ATOMS: atom_id res chain seq x y z
N TRP A 1 -31.46 7.25 -17.51
CA TRP A 1 -30.22 7.85 -16.99
C TRP A 1 -30.47 8.93 -15.93
N GLU A 2 -31.70 9.44 -15.80
CA GLU A 2 -32.04 10.48 -14.82
C GLU A 2 -32.22 10.00 -13.37
N GLY A 3 -32.27 8.69 -13.12
CA GLY A 3 -32.46 8.13 -11.78
C GLY A 3 -31.18 7.82 -10.97
N MET A 4 -29.97 8.03 -11.56
CA MET A 4 -28.73 7.49 -10.99
C MET A 4 -27.86 8.53 -10.26
N LEU A 5 -28.31 9.78 -10.15
CA LEU A 5 -27.56 10.89 -9.51
C LEU A 5 -28.31 11.62 -8.39
N ALA A 6 -29.37 11.03 -7.83
CA ALA A 6 -29.93 11.56 -6.60
C ALA A 6 -29.01 11.17 -5.42
N VAL A 7 -27.95 11.96 -5.21
CA VAL A 7 -27.23 11.95 -3.95
C VAL A 7 -28.21 12.43 -2.87
N PRO A 8 -28.54 11.60 -1.85
CA PRO A 8 -29.40 12.06 -0.76
C PRO A 8 -28.73 13.28 -0.11
N PRO A 9 -29.50 14.30 0.28
CA PRO A 9 -28.95 15.45 1.00
C PRO A 9 -28.20 14.93 2.21
N LEU A 10 -26.96 15.38 2.38
CA LEU A 10 -26.16 15.12 3.58
C LEU A 10 -26.92 15.72 4.76
N GLU A 11 -27.65 14.87 5.50
CA GLU A 11 -28.30 15.28 6.74
C GLU A 11 -27.25 15.90 7.64
N GLY A 12 -27.57 17.09 8.15
CA GLY A 12 -26.67 17.99 8.84
C GLY A 12 -25.71 17.32 9.81
N HIS A 13 -24.45 17.36 9.49
CA HIS A 13 -23.38 17.06 10.40
C HIS A 13 -23.42 18.12 11.51
N GLN A 14 -24.05 17.79 12.64
CA GLN A 14 -23.87 18.56 13.85
C GLN A 14 -22.37 18.51 14.18
N ALA A 15 -21.70 19.65 14.02
CA ALA A 15 -20.33 19.83 14.46
C ALA A 15 -20.29 19.46 15.97
N ARG A 16 -19.64 18.33 16.26
CA ARG A 16 -19.31 17.99 17.64
C ARG A 16 -18.44 19.10 18.21
N PRO A 17 -18.73 19.58 19.45
CA PRO A 17 -17.93 20.66 20.04
C PRO A 17 -16.46 20.22 20.06
N ALA A 18 -15.62 21.06 19.49
CA ALA A 18 -14.17 20.90 19.50
C ALA A 18 -13.66 20.97 20.94
N ALA A 19 -12.62 20.20 21.20
CA ALA A 19 -11.69 20.37 22.29
C ALA A 19 -12.20 20.10 23.70
N ALA A 20 -12.24 18.81 24.07
CA ALA A 20 -11.79 18.47 25.41
C ALA A 20 -10.33 18.99 25.56
N THR A 21 -10.09 19.77 26.59
CA THR A 21 -8.77 20.32 26.94
C THR A 21 -7.79 19.13 27.04
N ARG A 22 -6.94 18.97 26.02
CA ARG A 22 -5.89 17.94 26.06
C ARG A 22 -4.97 18.30 27.21
N THR A 23 -4.95 17.50 28.27
CA THR A 23 -4.02 17.72 29.38
C THR A 23 -2.59 17.51 28.86
N LEU A 24 -1.63 18.24 29.40
CA LEU A 24 -0.20 18.08 29.07
C LEU A 24 0.27 16.63 29.17
N LEU A 25 -0.28 15.87 30.13
CA LEU A 25 -0.04 14.44 30.29
C LEU A 25 -0.57 13.64 29.10
N GLY A 26 -1.73 13.99 28.55
CA GLY A 26 -2.29 13.35 27.36
C GLY A 26 -1.44 13.58 26.10
N ILE A 27 -0.93 14.82 25.94
CA ILE A 27 -0.02 15.17 24.83
C ILE A 27 1.29 14.38 24.94
N ALA A 28 1.85 14.30 26.14
CA ALA A 28 3.08 13.53 26.38
C ALA A 28 2.91 12.02 26.12
N ASP A 29 1.77 11.43 26.49
CA ASP A 29 1.47 10.02 26.22
C ASP A 29 1.26 9.75 24.73
N GLU A 30 0.58 10.64 24.02
CA GLU A 30 0.42 10.58 22.56
C GLU A 30 1.78 10.67 21.84
N ALA A 31 2.63 11.62 22.21
CA ALA A 31 3.98 11.77 21.67
C ALA A 31 4.85 10.53 21.93
N ARG A 32 4.77 9.96 23.13
CA ARG A 32 5.48 8.72 23.48
C ARG A 32 5.01 7.52 22.64
N ARG A 33 3.70 7.36 22.44
CA ARG A 33 3.13 6.31 21.58
C ARG A 33 3.63 6.46 20.15
N LEU A 34 3.53 7.66 19.59
CA LEU A 34 4.04 7.95 18.25
C LEU A 34 5.53 7.64 18.11
N ALA A 35 6.36 8.04 19.06
CA ALA A 35 7.78 7.77 19.05
C ALA A 35 8.07 6.25 19.08
N ASN A 36 7.35 5.49 19.91
CA ASN A 36 7.49 4.04 19.98
C ASN A 36 7.05 3.36 18.67
N ASP A 37 5.95 3.81 18.06
CA ASP A 37 5.46 3.28 16.79
C ASP A 37 6.46 3.56 15.65
N MET A 38 7.02 4.77 15.60
CA MET A 38 8.05 5.13 14.62
C MET A 38 9.34 4.32 14.83
N ALA A 39 9.76 4.12 16.06
CA ALA A 39 10.93 3.28 16.38
C ALA A 39 10.72 1.83 15.93
N ARG A 40 9.54 1.26 16.14
CA ARG A 40 9.17 -0.09 15.66
C ARG A 40 9.21 -0.16 14.14
N LEU A 41 8.60 0.81 13.44
CA LEU A 41 8.62 0.86 11.99
C LEU A 41 10.06 0.95 11.46
N ALA A 42 10.88 1.84 12.00
CA ALA A 42 12.29 1.98 11.63
C ALA A 42 13.08 0.70 11.85
N TRP A 43 12.86 0.01 12.99
CA TRP A 43 13.47 -1.28 13.28
C TRP A 43 13.10 -2.34 12.25
N HIS A 44 11.80 -2.50 11.95
CA HIS A 44 11.33 -3.46 10.96
C HIS A 44 11.84 -3.15 9.56
N GLN A 45 11.89 -1.87 9.18
CA GLN A 45 12.45 -1.45 7.90
C GLN A 45 13.97 -1.70 7.83
N GLY A 46 14.70 -1.47 8.92
CA GLY A 46 16.13 -1.77 9.00
C GLY A 46 16.43 -3.27 8.83
N LEU A 47 15.66 -4.14 9.47
CA LEU A 47 15.80 -5.60 9.31
C LEU A 47 15.51 -6.03 7.86
N ARG A 48 14.54 -5.43 7.19
CA ARG A 48 14.22 -5.73 5.79
C ARG A 48 15.30 -5.25 4.83
N GLY A 49 15.86 -4.08 5.08
CA GLY A 49 17.03 -3.58 4.32
C GLY A 49 18.22 -4.55 4.38
N LEU A 50 18.28 -5.38 5.42
CA LEU A 50 19.26 -6.46 5.57
C LEU A 50 18.79 -7.82 5.00
N GLY A 51 17.64 -7.84 4.29
CA GLY A 51 17.05 -9.08 3.75
C GLY A 51 16.36 -9.98 4.80
N MET A 52 16.11 -9.45 6.00
CA MET A 52 15.51 -10.18 7.12
C MET A 52 14.03 -9.78 7.30
N GLY A 53 13.14 -10.74 7.18
CA GLY A 53 11.70 -10.56 7.41
C GLY A 53 10.89 -10.20 6.15
N GLY A 54 9.57 -10.36 6.24
CA GLY A 54 8.56 -10.00 5.23
C GLY A 54 7.64 -8.87 5.74
N GLY A 55 6.60 -8.51 4.97
CA GLY A 55 5.59 -7.51 5.32
C GLY A 55 5.71 -6.23 4.50
N LEU A 56 5.68 -5.05 5.13
CA LEU A 56 5.83 -3.77 4.40
C LEU A 56 7.16 -3.75 3.64
N ALA A 57 7.15 -3.46 2.34
CA ALA A 57 8.37 -3.32 1.56
C ALA A 57 9.26 -2.21 2.13
N ALA A 58 10.56 -2.40 2.07
CA ALA A 58 11.47 -1.31 2.39
C ALA A 58 11.29 -0.19 1.35
N PRO A 59 11.15 1.07 1.77
CA PRO A 59 11.06 2.18 0.83
C PRO A 59 12.32 2.20 -0.06
N PHE A 60 12.15 2.57 -1.31
CA PHE A 60 13.24 2.77 -2.29
C PHE A 60 13.96 1.51 -2.80
N VAL A 61 13.58 0.30 -2.40
CA VAL A 61 14.10 -0.95 -2.95
C VAL A 61 13.33 -1.33 -4.21
N ASN A 62 13.37 -0.48 -5.21
CA ASN A 62 12.77 -0.76 -6.51
C ASN A 62 13.86 -0.88 -7.56
N THR A 63 13.92 -2.04 -8.21
CA THR A 63 14.80 -2.25 -9.36
C THR A 63 14.43 -1.29 -10.49
N PRO A 64 15.41 -0.64 -11.15
CA PRO A 64 15.16 0.14 -12.34
C PRO A 64 14.47 -0.72 -13.41
N ASN A 65 13.39 -0.21 -13.98
CA ASN A 65 12.69 -0.87 -15.08
C ASN A 65 12.04 0.17 -16.00
N VAL A 66 11.49 -0.29 -17.14
CA VAL A 66 10.88 0.58 -18.16
C VAL A 66 9.65 1.36 -17.67
N LEU A 67 9.11 1.06 -16.49
CA LEU A 67 8.00 1.80 -15.89
C LEU A 67 8.48 3.08 -15.20
N LYS A 68 9.75 3.19 -14.86
CA LYS A 68 10.37 4.39 -14.26
C LYS A 68 10.74 5.39 -15.35
N THR A 69 9.76 5.91 -16.05
CA THR A 69 9.94 6.98 -17.03
C THR A 69 9.32 8.28 -16.52
N PRO A 70 9.90 9.45 -16.85
CA PRO A 70 9.27 10.72 -16.51
C PRO A 70 7.83 10.77 -17.06
N PRO A 71 6.87 11.25 -16.27
CA PRO A 71 5.47 11.32 -16.71
C PRO A 71 5.32 12.29 -17.87
N SER A 72 4.59 11.87 -18.92
CA SER A 72 4.23 12.72 -20.05
C SER A 72 2.80 13.27 -19.91
N ALA A 73 2.43 14.22 -20.77
CA ALA A 73 1.05 14.70 -20.84
C ALA A 73 0.08 13.68 -21.45
N ASN A 74 0.61 12.68 -22.17
CA ASN A 74 -0.21 11.66 -22.82
C ASN A 74 -0.83 10.71 -21.80
N ARG A 75 -2.09 10.38 -22.01
CA ARG A 75 -2.83 9.41 -21.19
C ARG A 75 -3.52 8.42 -22.10
N VAL A 76 -3.45 7.16 -21.76
CA VAL A 76 -4.17 6.07 -22.42
C VAL A 76 -4.98 5.35 -21.37
N LEU A 77 -6.25 5.06 -21.70
CA LEU A 77 -7.15 4.30 -20.85
C LEU A 77 -7.45 2.96 -21.52
N ALA A 78 -7.34 1.90 -20.74
CA ALA A 78 -7.81 0.57 -21.13
C ALA A 78 -8.62 -0.02 -19.98
N HIS A 79 -9.56 -0.90 -20.30
CA HIS A 79 -10.32 -1.63 -19.29
C HIS A 79 -10.54 -3.08 -19.72
N CYS A 80 -10.71 -3.95 -18.73
CA CYS A 80 -11.15 -5.32 -18.94
C CYS A 80 -12.15 -5.72 -17.86
N MET A 81 -12.99 -6.70 -18.18
CA MET A 81 -13.98 -7.24 -17.23
C MET A 81 -13.55 -8.63 -16.79
N LEU A 82 -13.55 -8.85 -15.49
CA LEU A 82 -13.23 -10.14 -14.89
C LEU A 82 -14.43 -10.65 -14.10
N SER A 83 -14.64 -11.98 -14.13
CA SER A 83 -15.72 -12.61 -13.36
C SER A 83 -15.39 -12.58 -11.86
N LEU A 84 -16.19 -11.85 -11.09
CA LEU A 84 -16.07 -11.85 -9.63
C LEU A 84 -16.30 -13.24 -9.03
N ALA A 85 -17.18 -14.05 -9.63
CA ALA A 85 -17.43 -15.43 -9.19
C ALA A 85 -16.16 -16.28 -9.34
N SER A 86 -15.47 -16.19 -10.48
CA SER A 86 -14.20 -16.87 -10.71
C SER A 86 -13.11 -16.41 -9.74
N ALA A 87 -12.98 -15.09 -9.52
CA ALA A 87 -12.02 -14.54 -8.56
C ALA A 87 -12.31 -15.06 -7.13
N LYS A 88 -13.56 -15.13 -6.71
CA LYS A 88 -13.97 -15.71 -5.40
C LYS A 88 -13.64 -17.20 -5.29
N GLN A 89 -13.80 -17.97 -6.39
CA GLN A 89 -13.42 -19.38 -6.39
C GLN A 89 -11.91 -19.57 -6.23
N VAL A 90 -11.10 -18.80 -6.95
CA VAL A 90 -9.63 -18.83 -6.81
C VAL A 90 -9.23 -18.44 -5.40
N ALA A 91 -9.81 -17.37 -4.87
CA ALA A 91 -9.57 -16.91 -3.51
C ALA A 91 -9.86 -18.03 -2.48
N LYS A 92 -11.02 -18.68 -2.59
CA LYS A 92 -11.40 -19.78 -1.69
C LYS A 92 -10.44 -20.97 -1.76
N ARG A 93 -10.01 -21.36 -2.97
CA ARG A 93 -9.08 -22.48 -3.16
C ARG A 93 -7.66 -22.16 -2.65
N GLY A 94 -7.23 -20.91 -2.79
CA GLY A 94 -5.90 -20.44 -2.37
C GLY A 94 -5.83 -19.94 -0.92
N GLY A 95 -6.90 -20.01 -0.13
CA GLY A 95 -6.93 -19.42 1.22
C GLY A 95 -6.73 -17.90 1.21
N ALA A 96 -7.07 -17.25 0.09
CA ALA A 96 -6.82 -15.85 -0.21
C ALA A 96 -8.09 -15.00 -0.12
N LYS A 97 -7.94 -13.69 -0.14
CA LYS A 97 -9.04 -12.74 -0.38
C LYS A 97 -9.10 -12.37 -1.87
N VAL A 98 -10.21 -11.83 -2.32
CA VAL A 98 -10.39 -11.38 -3.72
C VAL A 98 -9.31 -10.35 -4.07
N ASN A 99 -8.96 -9.45 -3.16
CA ASN A 99 -7.90 -8.47 -3.38
C ASN A 99 -6.54 -9.12 -3.66
N ASP A 100 -6.20 -10.19 -2.94
CA ASP A 100 -4.93 -10.91 -3.14
C ASP A 100 -4.89 -11.57 -4.52
N VAL A 101 -6.05 -12.10 -5.00
CA VAL A 101 -6.19 -12.65 -6.36
C VAL A 101 -6.03 -11.56 -7.41
N MET A 102 -6.58 -10.37 -7.18
CA MET A 102 -6.43 -9.23 -8.11
C MET A 102 -4.99 -8.77 -8.17
N LEU A 103 -4.31 -8.66 -7.03
CA LEU A 103 -2.89 -8.32 -6.97
C LEU A 103 -2.05 -9.36 -7.72
N ALA A 104 -2.32 -10.66 -7.54
CA ALA A 104 -1.61 -11.72 -8.27
C ALA A 104 -1.84 -11.65 -9.79
N ALA A 105 -3.06 -11.32 -10.22
CA ALA A 105 -3.37 -11.14 -11.64
C ALA A 105 -2.63 -9.93 -12.23
N ILE A 106 -2.59 -8.81 -11.51
CA ILE A 106 -1.85 -7.60 -11.90
C ILE A 106 -0.35 -7.90 -11.97
N ASP A 107 0.19 -8.58 -10.96
CA ASP A 107 1.61 -8.97 -10.92
C ASP A 107 2.02 -9.82 -12.14
N MET A 108 1.23 -10.82 -12.47
CA MET A 108 1.48 -11.66 -13.65
C MET A 108 1.39 -10.85 -14.95
N ALA A 109 0.41 -9.95 -15.07
CA ALA A 109 0.24 -9.11 -16.24
C ALA A 109 1.42 -8.14 -16.40
N MET A 110 1.86 -7.51 -15.32
CA MET A 110 2.99 -6.60 -15.31
C MET A 110 4.32 -7.30 -15.58
N SER A 111 4.55 -8.47 -14.98
CA SER A 111 5.73 -9.28 -15.26
C SER A 111 5.81 -9.63 -16.74
N ARG A 112 4.71 -10.12 -17.30
CA ARG A 112 4.64 -10.45 -18.75
C ARG A 112 4.86 -9.20 -19.62
N TYR A 113 4.26 -8.07 -19.28
CA TYR A 113 4.45 -6.82 -20.02
C TYR A 113 5.93 -6.39 -20.02
N LEU A 114 6.61 -6.50 -18.88
CA LEU A 114 8.03 -6.17 -18.77
C LEU A 114 8.91 -7.15 -19.57
N GLU A 115 8.61 -8.45 -19.53
CA GLU A 115 9.28 -9.48 -20.35
C GLU A 115 9.13 -9.17 -21.85
N GLU A 116 7.92 -8.86 -22.32
CA GLU A 116 7.63 -8.49 -23.72
C GLU A 116 8.35 -7.20 -24.15
N ARG A 117 8.74 -6.34 -23.21
CA ARG A 117 9.52 -5.11 -23.44
C ARG A 117 11.04 -5.32 -23.31
N GLY A 118 11.49 -6.55 -23.12
CA GLY A 118 12.92 -6.86 -22.95
C GLY A 118 13.52 -6.36 -21.64
N SER A 119 12.67 -6.08 -20.63
CA SER A 119 13.07 -5.63 -19.28
C SER A 119 12.42 -6.53 -18.22
N PRO A 120 12.71 -7.85 -18.24
CA PRO A 120 12.14 -8.76 -17.25
C PRO A 120 12.54 -8.32 -15.84
N PRO A 121 11.62 -8.40 -14.86
CA PRO A 121 11.96 -8.04 -13.48
C PRO A 121 12.94 -9.09 -12.92
N ASP A 122 13.99 -8.63 -12.26
CA ASP A 122 14.98 -9.44 -11.54
C ASP A 122 14.65 -9.56 -10.03
N ALA A 123 13.73 -8.73 -9.56
CA ALA A 123 13.23 -8.70 -8.19
C ALA A 123 11.68 -8.62 -8.19
N PRO A 124 11.02 -8.93 -7.06
CA PRO A 124 9.58 -8.75 -6.92
C PRO A 124 9.17 -7.32 -7.22
N LEU A 125 8.11 -7.14 -8.00
CA LEU A 125 7.45 -5.84 -8.13
C LEU A 125 6.83 -5.45 -6.79
N VAL A 126 6.69 -4.16 -6.54
CA VAL A 126 6.05 -3.64 -5.33
C VAL A 126 4.76 -2.92 -5.73
N ALA A 127 3.67 -3.24 -5.06
CA ALA A 127 2.38 -2.59 -5.26
C ALA A 127 2.07 -1.63 -4.11
N ASP A 128 1.66 -0.42 -4.44
CA ASP A 128 1.07 0.52 -3.50
C ASP A 128 -0.41 0.18 -3.30
N VAL A 129 -0.76 -0.26 -2.09
CA VAL A 129 -2.11 -0.70 -1.75
C VAL A 129 -2.74 0.30 -0.78
N PRO A 130 -3.81 1.00 -1.18
CA PRO A 130 -4.54 1.87 -0.28
C PRO A 130 -5.30 1.05 0.76
N VAL A 131 -5.15 1.41 2.03
CA VAL A 131 -5.81 0.76 3.16
C VAL A 131 -6.56 1.81 3.96
N ALA A 132 -7.86 1.57 4.18
CA ALA A 132 -8.66 2.41 5.04
C ALA A 132 -8.22 2.24 6.50
N LEU A 133 -7.94 3.34 7.17
CA LEU A 133 -7.68 3.36 8.61
C LEU A 133 -9.02 3.32 9.35
N GLN A 134 -9.13 2.43 10.34
CA GLN A 134 -10.32 2.39 11.18
C GLN A 134 -10.38 3.67 12.03
N ASP A 135 -11.50 4.37 11.92
CA ASP A 135 -11.70 5.62 12.60
C ASP A 135 -12.47 5.38 13.91
N HIS A 136 -11.94 5.87 15.02
CA HIS A 136 -12.64 5.92 16.30
C HIS A 136 -13.50 7.19 16.39
N GLY A 137 -14.33 7.44 15.36
CA GLY A 137 -15.37 8.47 15.38
C GLY A 137 -15.05 9.81 14.72
N GLY A 138 -14.08 9.86 13.80
CA GLY A 138 -13.82 11.04 12.95
C GLY A 138 -14.66 11.04 11.67
N THR A 139 -15.01 12.21 11.16
CA THR A 139 -15.62 12.40 9.85
C THR A 139 -14.49 12.59 8.82
N GLY A 140 -14.39 11.70 7.85
CA GLY A 140 -13.42 11.82 6.77
C GLY A 140 -12.89 10.47 6.29
N ASN A 141 -12.38 10.46 5.07
CA ASN A 141 -11.78 9.27 4.47
C ASN A 141 -10.30 9.23 4.85
N ARG A 142 -9.95 8.47 5.90
CA ARG A 142 -8.55 8.28 6.32
C ARG A 142 -8.00 7.05 5.63
N ILE A 143 -7.08 7.26 4.72
CA ILE A 143 -6.42 6.21 3.93
C ILE A 143 -4.92 6.31 4.16
N THR A 144 -4.27 5.18 4.33
CA THR A 144 -2.80 5.06 4.22
C THR A 144 -2.47 4.22 2.99
N ILE A 145 -1.29 4.42 2.43
CA ILE A 145 -0.76 3.61 1.34
C ILE A 145 0.31 2.70 1.93
N LEU A 146 0.20 1.41 1.65
CA LEU A 146 1.13 0.40 2.15
C LEU A 146 1.75 -0.33 0.97
N GLN A 147 3.05 -0.50 1.00
CA GLN A 147 3.81 -1.18 -0.04
C GLN A 147 3.83 -2.69 0.21
N VAL A 148 3.42 -3.45 -0.80
CA VAL A 148 3.34 -4.91 -0.74
C VAL A 148 4.26 -5.51 -1.80
N PRO A 149 5.29 -6.27 -1.41
CA PRO A 149 6.08 -7.06 -2.35
C PRO A 149 5.20 -8.11 -3.04
N MET A 150 5.31 -8.20 -4.35
CA MET A 150 4.52 -9.10 -5.18
C MET A 150 5.17 -10.48 -5.32
N GLY A 151 4.81 -11.22 -6.36
CA GLY A 151 5.37 -12.53 -6.66
C GLY A 151 6.83 -12.49 -7.05
N LEU A 152 7.55 -13.58 -6.81
CA LEU A 152 8.93 -13.71 -7.30
C LEU A 152 8.94 -13.84 -8.84
N PRO A 153 9.92 -13.23 -9.52
CA PRO A 153 10.12 -13.45 -10.94
C PRO A 153 10.23 -14.96 -11.28
N GLY A 154 9.63 -15.37 -12.38
CA GLY A 154 9.63 -16.78 -12.82
C GLY A 154 8.79 -17.75 -11.99
N SER A 155 8.19 -17.33 -10.85
CA SER A 155 7.36 -18.21 -10.03
C SER A 155 6.00 -18.53 -10.68
N LYS A 156 5.46 -19.70 -10.36
CA LYS A 156 4.16 -20.16 -10.86
C LYS A 156 2.99 -19.33 -10.28
N PRO A 157 1.83 -19.25 -10.95
CA PRO A 157 0.69 -18.46 -10.48
C PRO A 157 0.24 -18.76 -9.05
N ALA A 158 0.23 -20.04 -8.65
CA ALA A 158 -0.15 -20.43 -7.30
C ALA A 158 0.87 -19.98 -6.23
N GLU A 159 2.15 -20.05 -6.55
CA GLU A 159 3.24 -19.59 -5.67
C GLU A 159 3.21 -18.07 -5.51
N ARG A 160 2.95 -17.31 -6.59
CA ARG A 160 2.76 -15.86 -6.57
C ARG A 160 1.59 -15.48 -5.67
N LEU A 161 0.43 -16.12 -5.85
CA LEU A 161 -0.73 -15.86 -5.01
C LEU A 161 -0.43 -16.15 -3.54
N GLN A 162 0.20 -17.28 -3.24
CA GLN A 162 0.51 -17.65 -1.86
C GLN A 162 1.49 -16.67 -1.20
N ARG A 163 2.50 -16.21 -1.95
CA ARG A 163 3.41 -15.18 -1.47
C ARG A 163 2.66 -13.88 -1.16
N ILE A 164 1.83 -13.40 -2.08
CA ILE A 164 1.04 -12.16 -1.88
C ILE A 164 0.11 -12.31 -0.66
N VAL A 165 -0.51 -13.47 -0.47
CA VAL A 165 -1.33 -13.75 0.73
C VAL A 165 -0.50 -13.61 2.00
N ASN A 166 0.70 -14.19 2.03
CA ASN A 166 1.60 -14.12 3.19
C ASN A 166 2.02 -12.67 3.48
N GLU A 167 2.45 -11.93 2.46
CA GLU A 167 2.88 -10.52 2.58
C GLU A 167 1.72 -9.63 3.06
N THR A 168 0.54 -9.74 2.45
CA THR A 168 -0.63 -8.94 2.85
C THR A 168 -1.13 -9.27 4.25
N GLN A 169 -1.04 -10.53 4.68
CA GLN A 169 -1.39 -10.93 6.04
C GLN A 169 -0.38 -10.39 7.06
N GLN A 170 0.91 -10.47 6.75
CA GLN A 170 1.96 -9.93 7.61
C GLN A 170 1.86 -8.42 7.72
N MET A 171 1.70 -7.70 6.61
CA MET A 171 1.44 -6.26 6.57
C MET A 171 0.26 -5.88 7.48
N LYS A 172 -0.86 -6.61 7.39
CA LYS A 172 -2.04 -6.35 8.23
C LYS A 172 -1.78 -6.58 9.72
N ARG A 173 -0.94 -7.56 10.07
CA ARG A 173 -0.52 -7.77 11.48
C ARG A 173 0.31 -6.60 11.99
N GLU A 174 1.25 -6.10 11.19
CA GLU A 174 2.10 -4.96 11.55
C GLU A 174 1.29 -3.67 11.72
N VAL A 175 0.39 -3.40 10.77
CA VAL A 175 -0.45 -2.20 10.79
C VAL A 175 -1.44 -2.18 11.97
N ARG A 176 -1.95 -3.34 12.40
CA ARG A 176 -2.93 -3.43 13.50
C ARG A 176 -2.40 -2.99 14.86
N VAL A 177 -1.11 -3.02 15.07
CA VAL A 177 -0.47 -2.62 16.34
C VAL A 177 -0.08 -1.15 16.37
N LEU A 178 -0.25 -0.44 15.24
CA LEU A 178 0.08 0.97 15.08
C LEU A 178 -1.18 1.82 15.19
N SER A 179 -1.03 3.03 15.72
CA SER A 179 -2.13 4.01 15.70
C SER A 179 -2.38 4.53 14.28
N GLY A 180 -3.62 4.96 13.99
CA GLY A 180 -3.95 5.55 12.69
C GLY A 180 -3.12 6.81 12.39
N ASP A 181 -2.79 7.59 13.42
CA ASP A 181 -1.96 8.79 13.28
C ASP A 181 -0.50 8.44 12.98
N SER A 182 0.04 7.40 13.63
CA SER A 182 1.38 6.88 13.32
C SER A 182 1.49 6.39 11.89
N LEU A 183 0.47 5.69 11.39
CA LEU A 183 0.43 5.21 10.00
C LEU A 183 0.33 6.36 9.00
N MET A 184 -0.45 7.40 9.30
CA MET A 184 -0.54 8.57 8.45
C MET A 184 0.78 9.32 8.37
N ILE A 185 1.44 9.55 9.51
CA ILE A 185 2.75 10.19 9.57
C ILE A 185 3.79 9.36 8.82
N TYR A 186 3.80 8.04 9.00
CA TYR A 186 4.67 7.14 8.25
C TYR A 186 4.48 7.29 6.74
N SER A 187 3.25 7.25 6.24
CA SER A 187 2.95 7.40 4.82
C SER A 187 3.38 8.76 4.26
N ILE A 188 3.20 9.83 5.02
CA ILE A 188 3.66 11.18 4.63
C ILE A 188 5.19 11.22 4.54
N LEU A 189 5.88 10.71 5.55
CA LEU A 189 7.35 10.68 5.57
C LEU A 189 7.90 9.84 4.42
N GLU A 190 7.35 8.66 4.19
CA GLU A 190 7.76 7.76 3.11
C GLU A 190 7.57 8.43 1.73
N HIS A 191 6.41 9.03 1.48
CA HIS A 191 6.13 9.73 0.22
C HIS A 191 7.01 10.97 0.03
N SER A 192 7.22 11.74 1.10
CA SER A 192 8.07 12.93 1.04
C SER A 192 9.52 12.57 0.77
N LEU A 193 10.01 11.51 1.38
CA LEU A 193 11.36 11.01 1.16
C LEU A 193 11.53 10.45 -0.26
N ALA A 194 10.55 9.67 -0.75
CA ALA A 194 10.52 9.15 -2.12
C ALA A 194 10.59 10.29 -3.15
N SER A 195 9.72 11.29 -3.00
CA SER A 195 9.67 12.46 -3.87
C SER A 195 10.97 13.27 -3.84
N THR A 196 11.61 13.37 -2.67
CA THR A 196 12.88 14.07 -2.52
C THR A 196 14.02 13.32 -3.23
N ILE A 197 14.12 11.99 -3.04
CA ILE A 197 15.12 11.15 -3.71
C ILE A 197 14.94 11.21 -5.23
N GLU A 198 13.70 11.15 -5.71
CA GLU A 198 13.38 11.24 -7.13
C GLU A 198 13.73 12.63 -7.69
N SER A 199 13.40 13.72 -6.99
CA SER A 199 13.71 15.09 -7.41
C SER A 199 15.21 15.39 -7.46
N LEU A 200 15.98 14.77 -6.58
CA LEU A 200 17.45 14.89 -6.52
C LEU A 200 18.16 13.90 -7.46
N ARG A 201 17.43 13.05 -8.19
CA ARG A 201 17.96 11.97 -9.05
C ARG A 201 18.97 11.05 -8.37
N LEU A 202 18.88 10.90 -7.05
CA LEU A 202 19.80 10.08 -6.28
C LEU A 202 19.68 8.59 -6.58
N GLY A 203 18.59 8.16 -7.21
CA GLY A 203 18.39 6.80 -7.70
C GLY A 203 19.03 6.49 -9.06
N GLU A 204 19.65 7.48 -9.71
CA GLU A 204 20.35 7.34 -11.00
C GLU A 204 21.89 7.31 -10.82
N LEU A 205 22.37 7.33 -9.58
CA LEU A 205 23.81 7.21 -9.31
C LEU A 205 24.27 5.77 -9.60
N PRO A 206 25.38 5.61 -10.34
CA PRO A 206 25.88 4.30 -10.78
C PRO A 206 26.32 3.42 -9.61
#